data_759ee5197c209cac39e2213c2b826465
#
_entry.id   759ee5197c209cac39e2213c2b826465
#
_cell.length_a   1.000
_cell.length_b   1.000
_cell.length_c   1.000
_cell.angle_alpha   90.00
_cell.angle_beta   90.00
_cell.angle_gamma   90.00
#
_symmetry.space_group_name_H-M   'P 1'
#
loop_
_entity.id
_entity.type
_entity.pdbx_description
1 polymer ?
#
loop_
_entity_poly.entity_id
_entity_poly.type
_entity_poly.pdbx_seq_one_letter_code
_entity_poly.pdbx_strand_id
1 'polypeptide(L)'
;MFETYQPLFHEIFTQVNNAKDKPKKVAVLRKHDAEGLRNFLMVAFNPDIEWMLPEGDVPYMPNDAPEGTEHTMLHHEANTFHNFIKKLVFGTTDQWMIGNTQINDARREMMFIQMLEALSAPEAELVLHAKNRTLNKKYKGLNANTVREAFGWDENFIDQNLVAQRGGKPVDLGRMPQDIAESQRRG
;
A
#
# COMPACT_ATOMS: atom_id res chain seq x y z
N MET A 1 -15.17 4.53 28.47
CA MET A 1 -14.12 4.70 27.44
C MET A 1 -14.75 4.38 26.09
N PHE A 2 -14.89 5.37 25.23
CA PHE A 2 -15.45 5.15 23.91
C PHE A 2 -14.33 4.61 23.03
N GLU A 3 -14.43 3.37 22.57
CA GLU A 3 -13.56 2.89 21.51
C GLU A 3 -13.81 3.75 20.28
N THR A 4 -12.76 4.43 19.83
CA THR A 4 -12.84 5.21 18.61
C THR A 4 -12.93 4.23 17.46
N TYR A 5 -14.08 4.17 16.80
CA TYR A 5 -14.25 3.33 15.62
C TYR A 5 -13.23 3.72 14.54
N GLN A 6 -12.40 2.77 14.14
CA GLN A 6 -11.46 2.95 13.04
C GLN A 6 -12.09 2.41 11.75
N PRO A 7 -12.39 3.29 10.78
CA PRO A 7 -13.00 2.82 9.53
C PRO A 7 -12.09 1.88 8.77
N LEU A 8 -12.65 0.88 8.15
CA LEU A 8 -11.95 -0.02 7.24
C LEU A 8 -11.61 0.70 5.92
N PHE A 9 -10.62 0.21 5.20
CA PHE A 9 -10.16 0.87 3.97
C PHE A 9 -11.28 1.02 2.93
N HIS A 10 -12.15 0.01 2.77
CA HIS A 10 -13.26 0.12 1.83
C HIS A 10 -14.26 1.23 2.21
N GLU A 11 -14.44 1.49 3.50
CA GLU A 11 -15.26 2.58 3.99
C GLU A 11 -14.62 3.95 3.71
N ILE A 12 -13.31 4.06 3.94
CA ILE A 12 -12.54 5.27 3.62
C ILE A 12 -12.61 5.58 2.13
N PHE A 13 -12.41 4.59 1.28
CA PHE A 13 -12.43 4.76 -0.18
C PHE A 13 -13.82 5.09 -0.71
N THR A 14 -14.87 4.55 -0.07
CA THR A 14 -16.24 4.94 -0.38
C THR A 14 -16.48 6.42 -0.06
N GLN A 15 -15.98 6.91 1.08
CA GLN A 15 -16.05 8.33 1.43
C GLN A 15 -15.29 9.19 0.41
N VAL A 16 -14.12 8.78 -0.02
CA VAL A 16 -13.35 9.48 -1.07
C VAL A 16 -14.14 9.53 -2.37
N ASN A 17 -14.72 8.41 -2.77
CA ASN A 17 -15.50 8.33 -4.01
C ASN A 17 -16.73 9.23 -3.99
N ASN A 18 -17.38 9.34 -2.83
CA ASN A 18 -18.60 10.15 -2.65
C ASN A 18 -18.31 11.64 -2.43
N ALA A 19 -17.09 12.04 -2.14
CA ALA A 19 -16.74 13.44 -1.99
C ALA A 19 -16.88 14.19 -3.33
N LYS A 20 -17.43 15.42 -3.26
CA LYS A 20 -17.84 16.16 -4.45
C LYS A 20 -16.69 16.67 -5.32
N ASP A 21 -15.58 17.02 -4.70
CA ASP A 21 -14.45 17.65 -5.39
C ASP A 21 -13.11 17.10 -4.86
N LYS A 22 -12.04 17.39 -5.58
CA LYS A 22 -10.71 16.93 -5.25
C LYS A 22 -10.24 17.38 -3.85
N PRO A 23 -10.40 18.65 -3.44
CA PRO A 23 -10.01 19.06 -2.09
C PRO A 23 -10.68 18.26 -0.98
N LYS A 24 -11.94 17.90 -1.14
CA LYS A 24 -12.69 17.09 -0.16
C LYS A 24 -12.20 15.64 -0.16
N LYS A 25 -11.87 15.08 -1.32
CA LYS A 25 -11.27 13.74 -1.43
C LYS A 25 -9.92 13.68 -0.71
N VAL A 26 -9.08 14.66 -0.95
CA VAL A 26 -7.79 14.82 -0.25
C VAL A 26 -7.99 14.94 1.26
N ALA A 27 -8.97 15.72 1.70
CA ALA A 27 -9.27 15.88 3.12
C ALA A 27 -9.71 14.57 3.80
N VAL A 28 -10.47 13.71 3.11
CA VAL A 28 -10.84 12.38 3.62
C VAL A 28 -9.61 11.51 3.82
N LEU A 29 -8.71 11.45 2.85
CA LEU A 29 -7.48 10.66 2.97
C LEU A 29 -6.59 11.18 4.10
N ARG A 30 -6.43 12.49 4.22
CA ARG A 30 -5.65 13.10 5.31
C ARG A 30 -6.25 12.85 6.69
N LYS A 31 -7.56 12.86 6.80
CA LYS A 31 -8.27 12.57 8.06
C LYS A 31 -7.97 11.16 8.56
N HIS A 32 -7.84 10.20 7.66
CA HIS A 32 -7.61 8.80 7.97
C HIS A 32 -6.15 8.38 7.75
N ASP A 33 -5.23 9.34 7.71
CA ASP A 33 -3.81 9.08 7.49
C ASP A 33 -3.26 8.12 8.53
N ALA A 34 -2.70 7.02 8.03
CA ALA A 34 -2.06 5.99 8.82
C ALA A 34 -1.00 5.28 7.96
N GLU A 35 -0.01 4.69 8.60
CA GLU A 35 1.08 4.01 7.89
C GLU A 35 0.56 2.90 6.97
N GLY A 36 -0.36 2.07 7.46
CA GLY A 36 -0.96 0.99 6.66
C GLY A 36 -1.71 1.51 5.44
N LEU A 37 -2.46 2.60 5.57
CA LEU A 37 -3.16 3.22 4.45
C LEU A 37 -2.18 3.76 3.41
N ARG A 38 -1.13 4.45 3.83
CA ARG A 38 -0.09 4.96 2.92
C ARG A 38 0.63 3.83 2.20
N ASN A 39 1.00 2.77 2.91
CA ASN A 39 1.62 1.59 2.32
C ASN A 39 0.72 0.93 1.27
N PHE A 40 -0.56 0.76 1.58
CA PHE A 40 -1.54 0.21 0.66
C PHE A 40 -1.66 1.06 -0.62
N LEU A 41 -1.82 2.36 -0.46
CA LEU A 41 -1.96 3.28 -1.60
C LEU A 41 -0.67 3.39 -2.42
N MET A 42 0.48 3.28 -1.77
CA MET A 42 1.77 3.25 -2.45
C MET A 42 1.85 2.05 -3.41
N VAL A 43 1.54 0.84 -2.95
CA VAL A 43 1.59 -0.36 -3.79
C VAL A 43 0.47 -0.42 -4.82
N ALA A 44 -0.65 0.27 -4.55
CA ALA A 44 -1.78 0.32 -5.47
C ALA A 44 -1.56 1.27 -6.65
N PHE A 45 -0.87 2.38 -6.45
CA PHE A 45 -0.78 3.47 -7.44
C PHE A 45 0.63 3.75 -7.97
N ASN A 46 1.68 3.40 -7.25
CA ASN A 46 3.04 3.64 -7.73
C ASN A 46 3.37 2.69 -8.90
N PRO A 47 3.56 3.22 -10.12
CA PRO A 47 3.81 2.38 -11.29
C PRO A 47 5.17 1.70 -11.27
N ASP A 48 6.12 2.18 -10.46
CA ASP A 48 7.46 1.60 -10.34
C ASP A 48 7.49 0.34 -9.47
N ILE A 49 6.44 0.09 -8.71
CA ILE A 49 6.32 -1.12 -7.91
C ILE A 49 5.82 -2.26 -8.80
N GLU A 50 6.55 -3.36 -8.79
CA GLU A 50 6.20 -4.59 -9.49
C GLU A 50 5.81 -5.67 -8.47
N TRP A 51 4.65 -6.27 -8.66
CA TRP A 51 4.21 -7.39 -7.83
C TRP A 51 4.89 -8.68 -8.27
N MET A 52 5.40 -9.44 -7.30
CA MET A 52 6.06 -10.73 -7.52
C MET A 52 5.07 -11.89 -7.43
N LEU A 53 3.88 -11.72 -7.98
CA LEU A 53 2.80 -12.69 -7.98
C LEU A 53 2.38 -12.96 -9.42
N PRO A 54 1.86 -14.18 -9.72
CA PRO A 54 1.32 -14.47 -11.04
C PRO A 54 0.22 -13.49 -11.45
N GLU A 55 0.15 -13.21 -12.74
CA GLU A 55 -0.97 -12.45 -13.30
C GLU A 55 -2.26 -13.28 -13.24
N GLY A 56 -3.38 -12.58 -13.19
CA GLY A 56 -4.70 -13.20 -13.23
C GLY A 56 -5.32 -13.43 -11.85
N ASP A 57 -6.32 -14.29 -11.85
CA ASP A 57 -7.11 -14.56 -10.66
C ASP A 57 -6.34 -15.38 -9.62
N VAL A 58 -6.57 -15.04 -8.37
CA VAL A 58 -5.96 -15.74 -7.23
C VAL A 58 -6.98 -16.75 -6.68
N PRO A 59 -6.61 -18.03 -6.58
CA PRO A 59 -7.52 -19.06 -6.03
C PRO A 59 -7.51 -18.99 -4.51
N TYR A 60 -8.38 -18.20 -3.92
CA TYR A 60 -8.56 -18.11 -2.48
C TYR A 60 -10.04 -18.29 -2.11
N MET A 61 -10.29 -18.67 -0.88
CA MET A 61 -11.64 -18.83 -0.35
C MET A 61 -12.03 -17.59 0.45
N PRO A 62 -13.00 -16.78 -0.05
CA PRO A 62 -13.43 -15.58 0.68
C PRO A 62 -13.91 -15.91 2.09
N ASN A 63 -13.58 -15.07 3.04
CA ASN A 63 -14.02 -15.22 4.42
C ASN A 63 -15.37 -14.51 4.61
N ASP A 64 -16.44 -15.29 4.71
CA ASP A 64 -17.81 -14.80 4.81
C ASP A 64 -18.26 -14.50 6.24
N ALA A 65 -17.37 -14.62 7.23
CA ALA A 65 -17.72 -14.28 8.61
C ALA A 65 -18.07 -12.78 8.72
N PRO A 66 -18.97 -12.37 9.63
CA PRO A 66 -19.32 -10.98 9.82
C PRO A 66 -18.08 -10.13 10.16
N GLU A 67 -18.04 -8.92 9.60
CA GLU A 67 -16.94 -7.99 9.84
C GLU A 67 -16.71 -7.75 11.34
N GLY A 68 -15.44 -7.69 11.73
CA GLY A 68 -15.04 -7.42 13.11
C GLY A 68 -14.98 -8.62 14.04
N THR A 69 -15.20 -9.85 13.54
CA THR A 69 -15.15 -11.06 14.38
C THR A 69 -13.79 -11.76 14.31
N GLU A 70 -13.51 -12.51 13.26
CA GLU A 70 -12.33 -13.36 13.17
C GLU A 70 -11.41 -12.98 12.00
N HIS A 71 -11.29 -11.68 11.74
CA HIS A 71 -10.50 -11.18 10.63
C HIS A 71 -9.23 -10.47 11.10
N THR A 72 -8.17 -10.58 10.30
CA THR A 72 -7.07 -9.63 10.35
C THR A 72 -7.52 -8.31 9.71
N MET A 73 -6.83 -7.24 10.02
CA MET A 73 -7.13 -5.91 9.47
C MET A 73 -6.12 -5.54 8.39
N LEU A 74 -6.62 -5.02 7.28
CA LEU A 74 -5.76 -4.56 6.18
C LEU A 74 -4.79 -3.45 6.64
N HIS A 75 -5.14 -2.65 7.62
CA HIS A 75 -4.24 -1.69 8.27
C HIS A 75 -2.92 -2.32 8.73
N HIS A 76 -2.98 -3.53 9.26
CA HIS A 76 -1.80 -4.25 9.73
C HIS A 76 -1.14 -5.06 8.60
N GLU A 77 -1.95 -5.71 7.79
CA GLU A 77 -1.45 -6.55 6.70
C GLU A 77 -0.71 -5.73 5.62
N ALA A 78 -1.09 -4.48 5.41
CA ALA A 78 -0.41 -3.59 4.48
C ALA A 78 1.07 -3.36 4.83
N ASN A 79 1.46 -3.54 6.09
CA ASN A 79 2.86 -3.46 6.51
C ASN A 79 3.68 -4.68 6.08
N THR A 80 3.05 -5.75 5.65
CA THR A 80 3.71 -6.98 5.16
C THR A 80 3.82 -7.03 3.63
N PHE A 81 3.35 -6.03 2.93
CA PHE A 81 3.30 -6.03 1.45
C PHE A 81 4.67 -6.09 0.79
N HIS A 82 5.74 -5.73 1.51
CA HIS A 82 7.11 -5.92 1.03
C HIS A 82 7.43 -7.38 0.67
N ASN A 83 6.69 -8.36 1.21
CA ASN A 83 6.85 -9.76 0.85
C ASN A 83 6.39 -10.09 -0.58
N PHE A 84 5.60 -9.22 -1.19
CA PHE A 84 4.94 -9.46 -2.46
C PHE A 84 5.43 -8.55 -3.59
N ILE A 85 6.33 -7.62 -3.32
CA ILE A 85 6.83 -6.65 -4.28
C ILE A 85 8.31 -6.87 -4.57
N LYS A 86 8.74 -6.48 -5.75
CA LYS A 86 10.11 -6.69 -6.25
C LYS A 86 11.01 -5.46 -6.11
N LYS A 87 10.45 -4.28 -6.29
CA LYS A 87 11.25 -3.06 -6.32
C LYS A 87 11.35 -2.39 -4.95
N LEU A 88 12.47 -1.71 -4.78
CA LEU A 88 12.69 -0.81 -3.69
C LEU A 88 11.74 0.39 -3.81
N VAL A 89 11.03 0.68 -2.74
CA VAL A 89 10.20 1.87 -2.65
C VAL A 89 10.50 2.63 -1.37
N PHE A 90 10.22 3.92 -1.40
CA PHE A 90 10.30 4.74 -0.22
C PHE A 90 9.10 4.42 0.68
N GLY A 91 9.37 3.93 1.87
CA GLY A 91 8.33 3.71 2.86
C GLY A 91 7.71 5.02 3.37
N THR A 92 6.67 4.88 4.14
CA THR A 92 5.96 6.02 4.78
C THR A 92 6.74 6.61 5.96
N THR A 93 7.69 5.89 6.48
CA THR A 93 8.69 6.33 7.44
C THR A 93 10.01 6.54 6.72
N ASP A 94 11.04 6.92 7.41
CA ASP A 94 12.38 7.07 6.85
C ASP A 94 13.03 5.72 6.49
N GLN A 95 12.23 4.74 6.16
CA GLN A 95 12.66 3.40 5.81
C GLN A 95 12.31 3.09 4.36
N TRP A 96 13.19 2.34 3.73
CA TRP A 96 12.99 1.83 2.38
C TRP A 96 12.21 0.52 2.44
N MET A 97 11.17 0.45 1.64
CA MET A 97 10.44 -0.79 1.44
C MET A 97 11.11 -1.58 0.32
N ILE A 98 11.80 -2.64 0.68
CA ILE A 98 12.51 -3.52 -0.25
C ILE A 98 11.74 -4.83 -0.35
N GLY A 99 11.54 -5.30 -1.58
CA GLY A 99 10.93 -6.59 -1.81
C GLY A 99 11.73 -7.72 -1.15
N ASN A 100 11.03 -8.67 -0.55
CA ASN A 100 11.66 -9.79 0.12
C ASN A 100 12.07 -10.87 -0.89
N THR A 101 13.36 -10.91 -1.21
CA THR A 101 13.94 -11.89 -2.13
C THR A 101 14.29 -13.23 -1.48
N GLN A 102 14.18 -13.34 -0.17
CA GLN A 102 14.47 -14.56 0.59
C GLN A 102 13.34 -15.60 0.50
N ILE A 103 12.18 -15.21 0.03
CA ILE A 103 11.01 -16.06 -0.10
C ILE A 103 10.93 -16.55 -1.54
N ASN A 104 10.79 -17.88 -1.73
CA ASN A 104 10.54 -18.42 -3.05
C ASN A 104 9.11 -18.16 -3.53
N ASP A 105 8.86 -18.30 -4.82
CA ASP A 105 7.57 -17.94 -5.43
C ASP A 105 6.39 -18.74 -4.87
N ALA A 106 6.57 -20.06 -4.70
CA ALA A 106 5.51 -20.92 -4.18
C ALA A 106 5.09 -20.52 -2.75
N ARG A 107 6.07 -20.19 -1.90
CA ARG A 107 5.79 -19.71 -0.54
C ARG A 107 5.14 -18.33 -0.55
N ARG A 108 5.59 -17.45 -1.44
CA ARG A 108 5.00 -16.10 -1.58
C ARG A 108 3.54 -16.18 -1.99
N GLU A 109 3.21 -17.00 -2.97
CA GLU A 109 1.83 -17.22 -3.40
C GLU A 109 0.97 -17.77 -2.26
N MET A 110 1.48 -18.76 -1.52
CA MET A 110 0.79 -19.31 -0.35
C MET A 110 0.54 -18.26 0.73
N MET A 111 1.54 -17.44 1.04
CA MET A 111 1.41 -16.36 2.02
C MET A 111 0.37 -15.33 1.58
N PHE A 112 0.32 -15.02 0.28
CA PHE A 112 -0.66 -14.10 -0.28
C PHE A 112 -2.09 -14.64 -0.16
N ILE A 113 -2.29 -15.90 -0.51
CA ILE A 113 -3.59 -16.58 -0.36
C ILE A 113 -4.03 -16.59 1.10
N GLN A 114 -3.13 -16.95 2.02
CA GLN A 114 -3.43 -16.96 3.46
C GLN A 114 -3.83 -15.57 3.97
N MET A 115 -3.16 -14.53 3.50
CA MET A 115 -3.53 -13.15 3.85
C MET A 115 -4.93 -12.80 3.34
N LEU A 116 -5.27 -13.13 2.10
CA LEU A 116 -6.60 -12.88 1.54
C LEU A 116 -7.69 -13.61 2.31
N GLU A 117 -7.44 -14.86 2.71
CA GLU A 117 -8.40 -15.67 3.46
C GLU A 117 -8.56 -15.21 4.92
N ALA A 118 -7.56 -14.54 5.46
CA ALA A 118 -7.61 -13.97 6.82
C ALA A 118 -8.30 -12.61 6.87
N LEU A 119 -8.34 -11.88 5.77
CA LEU A 119 -9.02 -10.58 5.65
C LEU A 119 -10.54 -10.78 5.47
N SER A 120 -11.33 -9.75 5.84
CA SER A 120 -12.72 -9.70 5.43
C SER A 120 -12.84 -9.70 3.91
N ALA A 121 -13.93 -10.20 3.37
CA ALA A 121 -14.12 -10.29 1.92
C ALA A 121 -13.95 -8.95 1.20
N PRO A 122 -14.50 -7.81 1.69
CA PRO A 122 -14.28 -6.50 1.07
C PRO A 122 -12.82 -6.05 1.10
N GLU A 123 -12.08 -6.31 2.19
CA GLU A 123 -10.67 -5.94 2.28
C GLU A 123 -9.79 -6.82 1.38
N ALA A 124 -10.06 -8.11 1.29
CA ALA A 124 -9.38 -9.01 0.36
C ALA A 124 -9.57 -8.57 -1.10
N GLU A 125 -10.77 -8.16 -1.45
CA GLU A 125 -11.06 -7.61 -2.78
C GLU A 125 -10.24 -6.35 -3.07
N LEU A 126 -10.05 -5.47 -2.09
CA LEU A 126 -9.20 -4.29 -2.22
C LEU A 126 -7.74 -4.64 -2.52
N VAL A 127 -7.20 -5.66 -1.87
CA VAL A 127 -5.83 -6.14 -2.13
C VAL A 127 -5.70 -6.63 -3.57
N LEU A 128 -6.69 -7.35 -4.08
CA LEU A 128 -6.70 -7.78 -5.49
C LEU A 128 -6.77 -6.60 -6.45
N HIS A 129 -7.57 -5.57 -6.14
CA HIS A 129 -7.59 -4.34 -6.93
C HIS A 129 -6.25 -3.61 -6.92
N ALA A 130 -5.55 -3.58 -5.80
CA ALA A 130 -4.21 -3.02 -5.72
C ALA A 130 -3.22 -3.80 -6.59
N LYS A 131 -3.24 -5.13 -6.49
CA LYS A 131 -2.39 -6.02 -7.30
C LYS A 131 -2.65 -5.84 -8.80
N ASN A 132 -3.89 -5.78 -9.20
CA ASN A 132 -4.30 -5.68 -10.61
C ASN A 132 -4.33 -4.25 -11.14
N ARG A 133 -3.98 -3.26 -10.33
CA ARG A 133 -4.00 -1.83 -10.71
C ARG A 133 -5.38 -1.33 -11.15
N THR A 134 -6.45 -1.84 -10.52
CA THR A 134 -7.84 -1.54 -10.86
C THR A 134 -8.60 -0.79 -9.78
N LEU A 135 -7.91 -0.31 -8.75
CA LEU A 135 -8.54 0.39 -7.63
C LEU A 135 -9.29 1.66 -8.08
N ASN A 136 -8.71 2.39 -9.04
CA ASN A 136 -9.32 3.57 -9.63
C ASN A 136 -10.57 3.27 -10.48
N LYS A 137 -10.73 2.04 -10.93
CA LYS A 137 -11.94 1.60 -11.65
C LYS A 137 -13.09 1.35 -10.68
N LYS A 138 -12.80 0.81 -9.51
CA LYS A 138 -13.80 0.59 -8.45
C LYS A 138 -14.19 1.91 -7.79
N TYR A 139 -13.22 2.77 -7.49
CA TYR A 139 -13.40 4.07 -6.86
C TYR A 139 -12.88 5.16 -7.78
N LYS A 140 -13.75 5.70 -8.62
CA LYS A 140 -13.37 6.66 -9.69
C LYS A 140 -12.73 7.95 -9.15
N GLY A 141 -13.11 8.34 -7.95
CA GLY A 141 -12.54 9.52 -7.29
C GLY A 141 -11.17 9.27 -6.65
N LEU A 142 -10.76 8.02 -6.53
CA LEU A 142 -9.48 7.63 -5.94
C LEU A 142 -8.48 7.35 -7.07
N ASN A 143 -7.58 8.29 -7.30
CA ASN A 143 -6.58 8.19 -8.36
C ASN A 143 -5.20 8.62 -7.84
N ALA A 144 -4.16 8.37 -8.64
CA ALA A 144 -2.78 8.67 -8.27
C ALA A 144 -2.56 10.14 -7.87
N ASN A 145 -3.17 11.07 -8.60
CA ASN A 145 -3.01 12.50 -8.32
C ASN A 145 -3.62 12.89 -6.97
N THR A 146 -4.80 12.38 -6.66
CA THR A 146 -5.47 12.62 -5.38
C THR A 146 -4.66 12.04 -4.22
N VAL A 147 -4.15 10.84 -4.37
CA VAL A 147 -3.32 10.16 -3.36
C VAL A 147 -2.02 10.93 -3.12
N ARG A 148 -1.31 11.29 -4.17
CA ARG A 148 -0.05 12.05 -4.05
C ARG A 148 -0.26 13.38 -3.36
N GLU A 149 -1.30 14.12 -3.74
CA GLU A 149 -1.62 15.40 -3.11
C GLU A 149 -1.98 15.24 -1.64
N ALA A 150 -2.76 14.19 -1.29
CA ALA A 150 -3.16 13.94 0.09
C ALA A 150 -1.95 13.75 1.02
N PHE A 151 -0.95 13.02 0.59
CA PHE A 151 0.21 12.64 1.42
C PHE A 151 1.47 13.45 1.13
N GLY A 152 1.40 14.41 0.21
CA GLY A 152 2.57 15.22 -0.14
C GLY A 152 3.64 14.45 -0.90
N TRP A 153 3.24 13.48 -1.71
CA TRP A 153 4.15 12.74 -2.59
C TRP A 153 4.30 13.44 -3.94
N ASP A 154 5.51 13.44 -4.47
CA ASP A 154 5.77 13.98 -5.79
C ASP A 154 5.33 13.02 -6.92
N GLU A 155 5.62 13.37 -8.16
CA GLU A 155 5.29 12.54 -9.33
C GLU A 155 5.99 11.17 -9.34
N ASN A 156 7.05 11.01 -8.56
CA ASN A 156 7.76 9.74 -8.37
C ASN A 156 7.32 9.00 -7.09
N PHE A 157 6.25 9.43 -6.45
CA PHE A 157 5.74 8.89 -5.19
C PHE A 157 6.72 9.02 -4.03
N ILE A 158 7.56 10.04 -4.03
CA ILE A 158 8.48 10.35 -2.95
C ILE A 158 7.81 11.34 -2.00
N ASP A 159 7.83 11.01 -0.71
CA ASP A 159 7.25 11.84 0.34
C ASP A 159 8.09 13.10 0.56
N GLN A 160 7.56 14.25 0.18
CA GLN A 160 8.23 15.54 0.30
C GLN A 160 8.39 16.00 1.75
N ASN A 161 7.56 15.51 2.66
CA ASN A 161 7.71 15.78 4.09
C ASN A 161 8.97 15.10 4.64
N LEU A 162 9.26 13.87 4.21
CA LEU A 162 10.50 13.18 4.57
C LEU A 162 11.73 13.88 3.98
N VAL A 163 11.64 14.33 2.74
CA VAL A 163 12.71 15.11 2.11
C VAL A 163 12.99 16.39 2.90
N ALA A 164 11.96 17.12 3.32
CA ALA A 164 12.08 18.32 4.13
C ALA A 164 12.73 18.04 5.50
N GLN A 165 12.36 16.95 6.16
CA GLN A 165 12.97 16.53 7.43
C GLN A 165 14.47 16.22 7.29
N ARG A 166 14.91 15.82 6.11
CA ARG A 166 16.32 15.57 5.79
C ARG A 166 17.07 16.82 5.34
N GLY A 167 16.54 18.02 5.56
CA GLY A 167 17.16 19.29 5.18
C GLY A 167 17.05 19.61 3.69
N GLY A 168 16.02 19.11 3.01
CA GLY A 168 15.76 19.38 1.60
C GLY A 168 16.69 18.63 0.63
N LYS A 169 17.47 17.67 1.12
CA LYS A 169 18.29 16.83 0.24
C LYS A 169 17.39 15.87 -0.54
N PRO A 170 17.44 15.89 -1.86
CA PRO A 170 16.66 14.95 -2.66
C PRO A 170 17.08 13.51 -2.35
N VAL A 171 16.11 12.64 -2.33
CA VAL A 171 16.38 11.21 -2.24
C VAL A 171 16.86 10.75 -3.62
N ASP A 172 18.11 10.31 -3.68
CA ASP A 172 18.67 9.78 -4.91
C ASP A 172 18.24 8.33 -5.12
N LEU A 173 17.14 8.15 -5.83
CA LEU A 173 16.61 6.82 -6.18
C LEU A 173 17.59 6.01 -7.04
N GLY A 174 18.51 6.67 -7.76
CA GLY A 174 19.51 6.02 -8.58
C GLY A 174 20.57 5.26 -7.78
N ARG A 175 20.75 5.61 -6.50
CA ARG A 175 21.77 5.00 -5.63
C ARG A 175 21.29 3.77 -4.86
N MET A 176 20.03 3.54 -4.75
CA MET A 176 19.49 2.76 -3.64
C MET A 176 19.80 1.26 -3.61
N PRO A 177 19.46 0.42 -4.59
CA PRO A 177 19.72 -1.02 -4.41
C PRO A 177 21.15 -1.42 -4.74
N GLN A 178 21.79 -0.72 -5.66
CA GLN A 178 23.12 -1.08 -6.17
C GLN A 178 24.23 -0.66 -5.21
N ASP A 179 24.15 0.54 -4.67
CA ASP A 179 25.19 1.04 -3.76
C ASP A 179 25.16 0.34 -2.40
N ILE A 180 23.99 -0.06 -1.91
CA ILE A 180 23.89 -0.88 -0.71
C ILE A 180 24.49 -2.28 -0.94
N ALA A 181 24.21 -2.88 -2.10
CA ALA A 181 24.77 -4.18 -2.45
C ALA A 181 26.30 -4.13 -2.62
N GLU A 182 26.85 -3.06 -3.20
CA GLU A 182 28.27 -2.87 -3.37
C GLU A 182 28.98 -2.59 -2.03
N SER A 183 28.38 -1.79 -1.16
CA SER A 183 28.94 -1.53 0.16
C SER A 183 29.02 -2.78 1.03
N GLN A 184 28.08 -3.68 0.89
CA GLN A 184 28.09 -4.98 1.57
C GLN A 184 29.10 -5.97 0.98
N ARG A 185 29.45 -5.82 -0.29
CA ARG A 185 30.46 -6.68 -0.95
C ARG A 185 31.90 -6.24 -0.68
N ARG A 186 32.10 -4.99 -0.29
CA ARG A 186 33.42 -4.43 -0.02
C ARG A 186 33.83 -4.48 1.46
N GLY A 187 32.93 -4.98 2.32
CA GLY A 187 33.17 -5.15 3.76
C GLY A 187 33.87 -6.42 4.11
#